data_f8bc15e8be00a62f296ea9195293e7b9
#
_entry.id   f8bc15e8be00a62f296ea9195293e7b9
#
_cell.length_a   1.000
_cell.length_b   1.000
_cell.length_c   1.000
_cell.angle_alpha   90.00
_cell.angle_beta   90.00
_cell.angle_gamma   90.00
#
_symmetry.space_group_name_H-M   'P 1'
#
loop_
_entity.id
_entity.type
_entity.pdbx_description
1 polymer ?
#
loop_
_entity_poly.entity_id
_entity_poly.type
_entity_poly.pdbx_seq_one_letter_code
_entity_poly.pdbx_strand_id
1 'polypeptide(L)'
;MKNIAAFFDIDGTISREGLISEMFKKMIKYELIDNSKWYNEVEPAFTRWDKRVGDYDDYLQKMVDIYTETVKNTDSFHIAYIAKKVIEQKGERVYTYTRERIKWHKVQGHLVIAISGSPIELVREMSAKYDMDDYKGTIYQVDDNGIYNGEIPLCGMPKANERRFLKSRRNIISTFHPAMLTGIRMVILQC
;
A
#
# COMPACT_ATOMS: atom_id res chain seq x y z
N MET A 1 -14.78 -8.73 -27.17
CA MET A 1 -14.19 -9.11 -25.88
C MET A 1 -14.89 -8.30 -24.80
N LYS A 2 -15.34 -8.92 -23.69
CA LYS A 2 -15.87 -8.16 -22.56
C LYS A 2 -14.69 -7.52 -21.84
N ASN A 3 -14.56 -6.20 -21.91
CA ASN A 3 -13.55 -5.46 -21.15
C ASN A 3 -13.93 -5.53 -19.68
N ILE A 4 -13.30 -6.43 -18.92
CA ILE A 4 -13.51 -6.59 -17.47
C ILE A 4 -12.20 -6.25 -16.78
N ALA A 5 -12.27 -5.44 -15.74
CA ALA A 5 -11.15 -5.18 -14.83
C ALA A 5 -11.47 -5.72 -13.44
N ALA A 6 -10.54 -6.47 -12.87
CA ALA A 6 -10.60 -6.97 -11.51
C ALA A 6 -9.64 -6.15 -10.64
N PHE A 7 -10.17 -5.54 -9.60
CA PHE A 7 -9.42 -4.73 -8.65
C PHE A 7 -9.18 -5.52 -7.37
N PHE A 8 -7.94 -5.53 -6.93
CA PHE A 8 -7.52 -6.24 -5.73
C PHE A 8 -6.88 -5.26 -4.75
N ASP A 9 -7.40 -5.21 -3.53
CA ASP A 9 -6.69 -4.61 -2.41
C ASP A 9 -5.53 -5.53 -1.99
N ILE A 10 -4.46 -4.98 -1.42
CA ILE A 10 -3.28 -5.76 -1.06
C ILE A 10 -3.31 -6.18 0.41
N ASP A 11 -3.36 -5.20 1.32
CA ASP A 11 -3.19 -5.45 2.74
C ASP A 11 -4.43 -6.10 3.34
N GLY A 12 -4.30 -7.33 3.84
CA GLY A 12 -5.42 -8.13 4.33
C GLY A 12 -6.28 -8.80 3.23
N THR A 13 -6.00 -8.55 1.95
CA THR A 13 -6.74 -9.13 0.80
C THR A 13 -5.87 -10.04 -0.05
N ILE A 14 -4.76 -9.55 -0.57
CA ILE A 14 -3.72 -10.39 -1.21
C ILE A 14 -2.75 -10.84 -0.15
N SER A 15 -2.08 -9.91 0.50
CA SER A 15 -1.12 -10.18 1.57
C SER A 15 -1.83 -10.47 2.88
N ARG A 16 -1.36 -11.49 3.60
CA ARG A 16 -1.85 -11.84 4.94
C ARG A 16 -1.37 -10.86 6.01
N GLU A 17 -0.27 -10.17 5.74
CA GLU A 17 0.36 -9.20 6.63
C GLU A 17 0.28 -7.81 5.99
N GLY A 18 0.19 -6.76 6.80
CA GLY A 18 0.25 -5.39 6.30
C GLY A 18 1.66 -5.09 5.78
N LEU A 19 1.78 -4.72 4.50
CA LEU A 19 3.08 -4.46 3.89
C LEU A 19 3.79 -3.27 4.51
N ILE A 20 3.05 -2.24 4.94
CA ILE A 20 3.63 -1.08 5.63
C ILE A 20 4.29 -1.49 6.95
N SER A 21 3.69 -2.44 7.70
CA SER A 21 4.26 -2.95 8.95
C SER A 21 5.57 -3.69 8.70
N GLU A 22 5.64 -4.48 7.64
CA GLU A 22 6.87 -5.19 7.27
C GLU A 22 7.95 -4.24 6.76
N MET A 23 7.56 -3.18 6.05
CA MET A 23 8.46 -2.12 5.62
C MET A 23 9.02 -1.36 6.83
N PHE A 24 8.18 -1.00 7.79
CA PHE A 24 8.57 -0.33 9.02
C PHE A 24 9.62 -1.15 9.81
N LYS A 25 9.37 -2.45 10.02
CA LYS A 25 10.33 -3.36 10.66
C LYS A 25 11.66 -3.42 9.90
N LYS A 26 11.61 -3.39 8.57
CA LYS A 26 12.80 -3.41 7.72
C LYS A 26 13.58 -2.12 7.83
N MET A 27 12.89 -0.97 7.88
CA MET A 27 13.53 0.34 8.07
C MET A 27 14.23 0.45 9.42
N ILE A 28 13.66 -0.11 10.49
CA ILE A 28 14.35 -0.25 11.78
C ILE A 28 15.61 -1.10 11.62
N LYS A 29 15.51 -2.26 10.96
CA LYS A 29 16.65 -3.15 10.75
C LYS A 29 17.80 -2.50 9.96
N TYR A 30 17.48 -1.57 9.05
CA TYR A 30 18.47 -0.81 8.28
C TYR A 30 18.82 0.53 8.92
N GLU A 31 18.42 0.75 10.19
CA GLU A 31 18.75 1.94 11.00
C GLU A 31 18.24 3.27 10.41
N LEU A 32 17.24 3.22 9.51
CA LEU A 32 16.54 4.41 9.02
C LEU A 32 15.52 4.94 10.02
N ILE A 33 14.91 4.05 10.80
CA ILE A 33 14.02 4.38 11.91
C ILE A 33 14.70 3.95 13.20
N ASP A 34 14.80 4.86 14.16
CA ASP A 34 15.30 4.52 15.49
C ASP A 34 14.36 3.51 16.15
N ASN A 35 14.94 2.45 16.69
CA ASN A 35 14.18 1.37 17.34
C ASN A 35 13.32 1.85 18.52
N SER A 36 13.71 2.93 19.19
CA SER A 36 12.92 3.55 20.26
C SER A 36 11.55 4.03 19.78
N LYS A 37 11.42 4.43 18.52
CA LYS A 37 10.14 4.82 17.92
C LYS A 37 9.11 3.68 17.96
N TRP A 38 9.56 2.43 17.72
CA TRP A 38 8.69 1.28 17.87
C TRP A 38 8.17 1.16 19.31
N TYR A 39 9.07 1.07 20.29
CA TYR A 39 8.70 0.81 21.68
C TYR A 39 7.89 1.94 22.31
N ASN A 40 8.23 3.19 22.00
CA ASN A 40 7.62 4.34 22.66
C ASN A 40 6.31 4.79 21.98
N GLU A 41 6.16 4.61 20.67
CA GLU A 41 5.05 5.19 19.93
C GLU A 41 4.13 4.15 19.29
N VAL A 42 4.68 3.09 18.68
CA VAL A 42 3.90 2.12 17.89
C VAL A 42 3.42 0.95 18.74
N GLU A 43 4.30 0.33 19.53
CA GLU A 43 3.99 -0.86 20.31
C GLU A 43 2.85 -0.66 21.31
N PRO A 44 2.71 0.48 22.00
CA PRO A 44 1.55 0.72 22.88
C PRO A 44 0.22 0.69 22.13
N ALA A 45 0.17 1.29 20.92
CA ALA A 45 -1.03 1.27 20.08
C ALA A 45 -1.29 -0.14 19.52
N PHE A 46 -0.25 -0.83 19.06
CA PHE A 46 -0.31 -2.22 18.62
C PHE A 46 -0.85 -3.13 19.73
N THR A 47 -0.29 -3.04 20.95
CA THR A 47 -0.70 -3.85 22.10
C THR A 47 -2.16 -3.63 22.48
N ARG A 48 -2.66 -2.38 22.41
CA ARG A 48 -4.07 -2.07 22.65
C ARG A 48 -4.97 -2.70 21.60
N TRP A 49 -4.60 -2.59 20.33
CA TRP A 49 -5.33 -3.23 19.24
C TRP A 49 -5.32 -4.76 19.38
N ASP A 50 -4.17 -5.37 19.64
CA ASP A 50 -4.01 -6.82 19.80
C ASP A 50 -4.89 -7.35 20.95
N LYS A 51 -4.97 -6.62 22.04
CA LYS A 51 -5.85 -6.90 23.20
C LYS A 51 -7.34 -6.55 22.96
N ARG A 52 -7.71 -6.11 21.75
CA ARG A 52 -9.08 -5.71 21.38
C ARG A 52 -9.65 -4.54 22.21
N VAL A 53 -8.82 -3.67 22.76
CA VAL A 53 -9.19 -2.47 23.51
C VAL A 53 -8.79 -1.17 22.82
N GLY A 54 -8.23 -1.26 21.61
CA GLY A 54 -7.83 -0.14 20.75
C GLY A 54 -8.23 -0.35 19.31
N ASP A 55 -8.09 0.71 18.52
CA ASP A 55 -8.40 0.68 17.08
C ASP A 55 -7.15 0.30 16.26
N TYR A 56 -7.34 -0.46 15.20
CA TYR A 56 -6.30 -0.76 14.22
C TYR A 56 -5.81 0.51 13.51
N ASP A 57 -6.73 1.45 13.26
CA ASP A 57 -6.40 2.71 12.61
C ASP A 57 -5.40 3.54 13.42
N ASP A 58 -5.50 3.54 14.77
CA ASP A 58 -4.56 4.25 15.66
C ASP A 58 -3.14 3.68 15.53
N TYR A 59 -3.03 2.35 15.50
CA TYR A 59 -1.76 1.65 15.30
C TYR A 59 -1.17 1.95 13.93
N LEU A 60 -1.98 1.85 12.88
CA LEU A 60 -1.57 2.10 11.50
C LEU A 60 -1.13 3.55 11.31
N GLN A 61 -1.89 4.52 11.87
CA GLN A 61 -1.58 5.94 11.75
C GLN A 61 -0.23 6.28 12.37
N LYS A 62 0.10 5.71 13.53
CA LYS A 62 1.42 5.89 14.16
C LYS A 62 2.57 5.46 13.25
N MET A 63 2.43 4.30 12.63
CA MET A 63 3.46 3.83 11.67
C MET A 63 3.56 4.75 10.46
N VAL A 64 2.42 5.20 9.91
CA VAL A 64 2.40 6.09 8.74
C VAL A 64 3.03 7.44 9.07
N ASP A 65 2.75 8.00 10.25
CA ASP A 65 3.32 9.28 10.67
C ASP A 65 4.86 9.20 10.78
N ILE A 66 5.38 8.16 11.46
CA ILE A 66 6.82 7.93 11.60
C ILE A 66 7.46 7.62 10.24
N TYR A 67 6.80 6.81 9.40
CA TYR A 67 7.26 6.52 8.05
C TYR A 67 7.41 7.81 7.24
N THR A 68 6.38 8.67 7.23
CA THR A 68 6.37 9.93 6.48
C THR A 68 7.48 10.88 6.96
N GLU A 69 7.69 10.97 8.27
CA GLU A 69 8.77 11.75 8.85
C GLU A 69 10.15 11.21 8.42
N THR A 70 10.31 9.90 8.46
CA THR A 70 11.58 9.23 8.17
C THR A 70 11.96 9.30 6.70
N VAL A 71 10.99 9.13 5.78
CA VAL A 71 11.30 9.18 4.34
C VAL A 71 11.68 10.58 3.87
N LYS A 72 11.24 11.62 4.58
CA LYS A 72 11.62 12.99 4.26
C LYS A 72 13.14 13.15 4.27
N ASN A 73 13.69 13.75 3.21
CA ASN A 73 15.12 13.89 2.95
C ASN A 73 15.88 12.58 2.69
N THR A 74 15.15 11.45 2.49
CA THR A 74 15.74 10.17 2.11
C THR A 74 15.70 10.02 0.59
N ASP A 75 16.74 9.41 0.01
CA ASP A 75 16.77 9.06 -1.41
C ASP A 75 15.74 7.95 -1.71
N SER A 76 14.94 8.18 -2.75
CA SER A 76 13.89 7.25 -3.18
C SER A 76 14.42 5.87 -3.57
N PHE A 77 15.67 5.79 -4.02
CA PHE A 77 16.34 4.53 -4.31
C PHE A 77 16.45 3.64 -3.07
N HIS A 78 16.76 4.21 -1.90
CA HIS A 78 16.83 3.45 -0.65
C HIS A 78 15.47 2.87 -0.27
N ILE A 79 14.41 3.67 -0.40
CA ILE A 79 13.05 3.24 -0.10
C ILE A 79 12.58 2.15 -1.07
N ALA A 80 12.85 2.33 -2.36
CA ALA A 80 12.57 1.32 -3.39
C ALA A 80 13.32 -0.01 -3.13
N TYR A 81 14.60 0.08 -2.73
CA TYR A 81 15.39 -1.09 -2.37
C TYR A 81 14.77 -1.85 -1.18
N ILE A 82 14.36 -1.12 -0.13
CA ILE A 82 13.73 -1.73 1.05
C ILE A 82 12.40 -2.38 0.66
N ALA A 83 11.57 -1.71 -0.14
CA ALA A 83 10.31 -2.26 -0.64
C ALA A 83 10.54 -3.58 -1.38
N LYS A 84 11.52 -3.61 -2.28
CA LYS A 84 11.92 -4.83 -2.99
C LYS A 84 12.31 -5.94 -2.02
N LYS A 85 13.12 -5.64 -0.99
CA LYS A 85 13.53 -6.61 0.03
C LYS A 85 12.37 -7.12 0.89
N VAL A 86 11.37 -6.29 1.15
CA VAL A 86 10.13 -6.71 1.82
C VAL A 86 9.40 -7.74 0.96
N ILE A 87 9.17 -7.43 -0.31
CA ILE A 87 8.42 -8.32 -1.21
C ILE A 87 9.18 -9.62 -1.52
N GLU A 88 10.51 -9.58 -1.68
CA GLU A 88 11.32 -10.80 -1.81
C GLU A 88 11.11 -11.77 -0.63
N GLN A 89 10.97 -11.26 0.59
CA GLN A 89 10.84 -12.07 1.81
C GLN A 89 9.41 -12.43 2.19
N LYS A 90 8.47 -11.53 1.93
CA LYS A 90 7.09 -11.62 2.42
C LYS A 90 6.04 -11.80 1.33
N GLY A 91 6.38 -11.49 0.09
CA GLY A 91 5.44 -11.47 -1.02
C GLY A 91 4.79 -12.83 -1.36
N GLU A 92 5.30 -13.95 -0.82
CA GLU A 92 4.65 -15.27 -0.93
C GLU A 92 3.59 -15.53 0.17
N ARG A 93 3.55 -14.68 1.21
CA ARG A 93 2.61 -14.85 2.33
C ARG A 93 1.23 -14.27 2.00
N VAL A 94 0.58 -14.88 1.03
CA VAL A 94 -0.69 -14.43 0.48
C VAL A 94 -1.81 -15.44 0.77
N TYR A 95 -3.05 -14.96 0.68
CA TYR A 95 -4.20 -15.85 0.72
C TYR A 95 -4.28 -16.69 -0.56
N THR A 96 -4.40 -17.99 -0.39
CA THR A 96 -4.51 -18.94 -1.51
C THR A 96 -5.68 -18.58 -2.43
N TYR A 97 -6.83 -18.27 -1.86
CA TYR A 97 -8.02 -17.89 -2.62
C TYR A 97 -7.74 -16.69 -3.54
N THR A 98 -7.18 -15.62 -3.01
CA THR A 98 -6.93 -14.39 -3.78
C THR A 98 -5.89 -14.63 -4.87
N ARG A 99 -4.82 -15.37 -4.58
CA ARG A 99 -3.82 -15.79 -5.56
C ARG A 99 -4.44 -16.56 -6.73
N GLU A 100 -5.32 -17.52 -6.44
CA GLU A 100 -5.99 -18.29 -7.49
C GLU A 100 -7.00 -17.43 -8.26
N ARG A 101 -7.66 -16.45 -7.63
CA ARG A 101 -8.55 -15.48 -8.32
C ARG A 101 -7.77 -14.57 -9.25
N ILE A 102 -6.58 -14.08 -8.88
CA ILE A 102 -5.69 -13.33 -9.76
C ILE A 102 -5.38 -14.15 -11.02
N LYS A 103 -4.92 -15.38 -10.86
CA LYS A 103 -4.63 -16.29 -11.98
C LYS A 103 -5.85 -16.52 -12.87
N TRP A 104 -7.00 -16.76 -12.25
CA TRP A 104 -8.24 -17.00 -12.99
C TRP A 104 -8.62 -15.78 -13.84
N HIS A 105 -8.57 -14.56 -13.29
CA HIS A 105 -8.86 -13.34 -14.04
C HIS A 105 -7.91 -13.15 -15.22
N LYS A 106 -6.62 -13.42 -15.02
CA LYS A 106 -5.61 -13.37 -16.10
C LYS A 106 -5.91 -14.36 -17.21
N VAL A 107 -6.24 -15.62 -16.88
CA VAL A 107 -6.61 -16.65 -17.87
C VAL A 107 -7.86 -16.24 -18.65
N GLN A 108 -8.80 -15.51 -18.04
CA GLN A 108 -10.00 -15.00 -18.72
C GLN A 108 -9.72 -13.76 -19.60
N GLY A 109 -8.47 -13.25 -19.62
CA GLY A 109 -8.12 -12.03 -20.34
C GLY A 109 -8.69 -10.75 -19.72
N HIS A 110 -8.97 -10.77 -18.42
CA HIS A 110 -9.38 -9.60 -17.66
C HIS A 110 -8.15 -8.78 -17.25
N LEU A 111 -8.30 -7.46 -17.19
CA LEU A 111 -7.29 -6.61 -16.54
C LEU A 111 -7.27 -6.88 -15.03
N VAL A 112 -6.08 -7.03 -14.47
CA VAL A 112 -5.88 -7.25 -13.02
C VAL A 112 -5.11 -6.07 -12.45
N ILE A 113 -5.73 -5.35 -11.52
CA ILE A 113 -5.23 -4.07 -11.02
C ILE A 113 -5.11 -4.12 -9.49
N ALA A 114 -3.94 -3.77 -8.97
CA ALA A 114 -3.74 -3.62 -7.53
C ALA A 114 -4.12 -2.21 -7.04
N ILE A 115 -4.78 -2.13 -5.88
CA ILE A 115 -5.08 -0.85 -5.21
C ILE A 115 -4.79 -1.01 -3.73
N SER A 116 -3.91 -0.15 -3.18
CA SER A 116 -3.58 -0.18 -1.75
C SER A 116 -3.29 1.22 -1.21
N GLY A 117 -3.55 1.43 0.08
CA GLY A 117 -3.07 2.60 0.82
C GLY A 117 -1.57 2.56 1.13
N SER A 118 -0.89 1.44 0.90
CA SER A 118 0.56 1.30 1.12
C SER A 118 1.38 2.17 0.16
N PRO A 119 2.65 2.50 0.51
CA PRO A 119 3.56 3.23 -0.38
C PRO A 119 3.66 2.59 -1.76
N ILE A 120 3.70 3.43 -2.80
CA ILE A 120 3.67 3.00 -4.20
C ILE A 120 4.79 2.03 -4.54
N GLU A 121 5.95 2.13 -3.89
CA GLU A 121 7.10 1.25 -4.06
C GLU A 121 6.76 -0.20 -3.68
N LEU A 122 6.06 -0.40 -2.55
CA LEU A 122 5.59 -1.72 -2.12
C LEU A 122 4.53 -2.28 -3.07
N VAL A 123 3.58 -1.43 -3.46
CA VAL A 123 2.48 -1.82 -4.36
C VAL A 123 3.02 -2.22 -5.72
N ARG A 124 4.00 -1.48 -6.25
CA ARG A 124 4.69 -1.79 -7.50
C ARG A 124 5.36 -3.15 -7.47
N GLU A 125 6.18 -3.41 -6.45
CA GLU A 125 6.91 -4.67 -6.32
C GLU A 125 5.96 -5.87 -6.15
N MET A 126 4.87 -5.68 -5.38
CA MET A 126 3.85 -6.73 -5.21
C MET A 126 3.09 -6.99 -6.51
N SER A 127 2.75 -5.94 -7.25
CA SER A 127 2.07 -6.04 -8.54
C SER A 127 2.94 -6.73 -9.58
N ALA A 128 4.23 -6.38 -9.64
CA ALA A 128 5.19 -7.04 -10.52
C ALA A 128 5.33 -8.54 -10.19
N LYS A 129 5.37 -8.90 -8.89
CA LYS A 129 5.46 -10.30 -8.45
C LYS A 129 4.28 -11.15 -8.91
N TYR A 130 3.07 -10.59 -8.96
CA TYR A 130 1.85 -11.29 -9.37
C TYR A 130 1.45 -10.98 -10.82
N ASP A 131 2.34 -10.32 -11.59
CA ASP A 131 2.15 -10.00 -13.00
C ASP A 131 0.82 -9.27 -13.23
N MET A 132 0.55 -8.23 -12.42
CA MET A 132 -0.65 -7.40 -12.55
C MET A 132 -0.46 -6.35 -13.63
N ASP A 133 -1.56 -5.97 -14.28
CA ASP A 133 -1.55 -5.09 -15.45
C ASP A 133 -1.37 -3.62 -15.09
N ASP A 134 -1.83 -3.21 -13.88
CA ASP A 134 -1.67 -1.84 -13.36
C ASP A 134 -1.76 -1.84 -11.83
N TYR A 135 -1.38 -0.72 -11.23
CA TYR A 135 -1.43 -0.56 -9.77
C TYR A 135 -1.57 0.89 -9.34
N LYS A 136 -2.14 1.10 -8.14
CA LYS A 136 -2.22 2.38 -7.44
C LYS A 136 -1.84 2.20 -5.98
N GLY A 137 -1.01 3.10 -5.49
CA GLY A 137 -0.56 3.18 -4.10
C GLY A 137 -0.46 4.62 -3.63
N THR A 138 -0.07 4.83 -2.38
CA THR A 138 0.24 6.17 -1.87
C THR A 138 1.56 6.65 -2.46
N ILE A 139 1.54 7.79 -3.13
CA ILE A 139 2.72 8.42 -3.72
C ILE A 139 3.27 9.44 -2.72
N TYR A 140 4.53 9.30 -2.36
CA TYR A 140 5.30 10.32 -1.65
C TYR A 140 6.11 11.09 -2.68
N GLN A 141 6.04 12.42 -2.62
CA GLN A 141 6.64 13.26 -3.66
C GLN A 141 8.16 13.33 -3.48
N VAL A 142 8.87 13.23 -4.59
CA VAL A 142 10.33 13.41 -4.66
C VAL A 142 10.64 14.70 -5.41
N ASP A 143 11.79 15.32 -5.10
CA ASP A 143 12.34 16.43 -5.85
C ASP A 143 13.07 15.96 -7.13
N ASP A 144 13.64 16.91 -7.89
CA ASP A 144 14.38 16.63 -9.12
C ASP A 144 15.64 15.78 -8.91
N ASN A 145 16.14 15.66 -7.68
CA ASN A 145 17.27 14.84 -7.30
C ASN A 145 16.85 13.43 -6.81
N GLY A 146 15.54 13.14 -6.78
CA GLY A 146 15.02 11.86 -6.30
C GLY A 146 14.91 11.78 -4.77
N ILE A 147 15.00 12.90 -4.05
CA ILE A 147 14.90 12.97 -2.60
C ILE A 147 13.45 13.28 -2.20
N TYR A 148 12.90 12.54 -1.25
CA TYR A 148 11.55 12.78 -0.76
C TYR A 148 11.46 14.13 -0.03
N ASN A 149 10.50 14.95 -0.42
CA ASN A 149 10.25 16.26 0.20
C ASN A 149 9.29 16.20 1.41
N GLY A 150 8.68 15.04 1.66
CA GLY A 150 7.71 14.81 2.75
C GLY A 150 6.27 15.18 2.37
N GLU A 151 6.01 15.56 1.12
CA GLU A 151 4.67 15.84 0.64
C GLU A 151 4.02 14.58 0.07
N ILE A 152 2.72 14.44 0.35
CA ILE A 152 1.87 13.43 -0.27
C ILE A 152 0.93 14.20 -1.20
N PRO A 153 1.11 14.10 -2.54
CA PRO A 153 0.24 14.79 -3.46
C PRO A 153 -1.19 14.25 -3.30
N LEU A 154 -2.07 15.14 -2.87
CA LEU A 154 -3.50 14.86 -2.83
C LEU A 154 -4.02 14.84 -4.25
N CYS A 155 -4.44 13.71 -4.75
CA CYS A 155 -5.16 13.59 -6.01
C CYS A 155 -6.50 14.34 -5.92
N GLY A 156 -6.45 15.69 -5.96
CA GLY A 156 -7.64 16.56 -6.07
C GLY A 156 -8.52 16.67 -4.82
N MET A 157 -8.08 16.21 -3.63
CA MET A 157 -8.88 16.30 -2.40
C MET A 157 -8.42 17.42 -1.46
N PRO A 158 -9.34 18.16 -0.80
CA PRO A 158 -9.00 19.13 0.23
C PRO A 158 -8.34 18.47 1.46
N LYS A 159 -7.36 19.14 2.08
CA LYS A 159 -6.61 18.67 3.27
C LYS A 159 -7.50 18.17 4.43
N ALA A 160 -8.72 18.68 4.55
CA ALA A 160 -9.69 18.23 5.57
C ALA A 160 -10.18 16.78 5.39
N ASN A 161 -9.93 16.15 4.24
CA ASN A 161 -10.40 14.81 3.91
C ASN A 161 -9.29 13.74 3.96
N GLU A 162 -8.04 14.11 4.31
CA GLU A 162 -6.91 13.17 4.43
C GLU A 162 -7.23 11.97 5.32
N ARG A 163 -7.79 12.23 6.50
CA ARG A 163 -8.19 11.17 7.44
C ARG A 163 -9.36 10.31 6.92
N ARG A 164 -10.17 10.87 6.02
CA ARG A 164 -11.29 10.18 5.38
C ARG A 164 -10.86 9.34 4.17
N PHE A 165 -9.74 9.72 3.53
CA PHE A 165 -9.17 8.98 2.41
C PHE A 165 -8.68 7.59 2.83
N LEU A 166 -8.00 7.50 3.97
CA LEU A 166 -7.59 6.22 4.57
C LEU A 166 -8.81 5.34 4.96
N LYS A 167 -9.96 5.96 5.27
CA LYS A 167 -11.22 5.26 5.61
C LYS A 167 -12.10 4.91 4.41
N SER A 168 -11.92 5.54 3.27
CA SER A 168 -12.80 5.35 2.10
C SER A 168 -12.06 4.78 0.90
N ARG A 169 -11.83 3.47 0.94
CA ARG A 169 -11.32 2.67 -0.19
C ARG A 169 -12.14 2.84 -1.49
N ARG A 170 -13.39 3.32 -1.39
CA ARG A 170 -14.27 3.61 -2.55
C ARG A 170 -13.77 4.77 -3.42
N ASN A 171 -13.01 5.72 -2.85
CA ASN A 171 -12.55 6.90 -3.58
C ASN A 171 -11.29 6.66 -4.42
N ILE A 172 -10.56 5.55 -4.20
CA ILE A 172 -9.36 5.23 -4.97
C ILE A 172 -9.71 4.94 -6.44
N ILE A 173 -10.87 4.33 -6.67
CA ILE A 173 -11.35 4.03 -8.04
C ILE A 173 -11.58 5.32 -8.85
N SER A 174 -11.96 6.43 -8.20
CA SER A 174 -12.15 7.73 -8.86
C SER A 174 -10.84 8.38 -9.35
N THR A 175 -9.69 7.90 -8.91
CA THR A 175 -8.37 8.40 -9.34
C THR A 175 -7.91 7.80 -10.69
N PHE A 176 -8.58 6.76 -11.19
CA PHE A 176 -8.34 6.26 -12.53
C PHE A 176 -8.91 7.24 -13.57
N HIS A 177 -8.15 7.50 -14.62
CA HIS A 177 -8.61 8.40 -15.68
C HIS A 177 -9.94 7.89 -16.26
N PRO A 178 -10.97 8.74 -16.42
CA PRO A 178 -12.29 8.33 -16.91
C PRO A 178 -12.24 7.53 -18.21
N ALA A 179 -11.28 7.84 -19.11
CA ALA A 179 -11.08 7.11 -20.35
C ALA A 179 -10.66 5.64 -20.16
N MET A 180 -10.02 5.29 -19.04
CA MET A 180 -9.67 3.90 -18.71
C MET A 180 -10.88 3.09 -18.23
N LEU A 181 -11.90 3.76 -17.72
CA LEU A 181 -13.09 3.12 -17.15
C LEU A 181 -14.27 3.05 -18.11
N THR A 182 -14.19 3.73 -19.26
CA THR A 182 -15.26 3.76 -20.25
C THR A 182 -15.40 2.37 -20.92
N GLY A 183 -16.56 1.74 -20.72
CA GLY A 183 -16.86 0.41 -21.29
C GLY A 183 -16.27 -0.78 -20.54
N ILE A 184 -15.66 -0.58 -19.34
CA ILE A 184 -15.11 -1.65 -18.50
C ILE A 184 -16.12 -2.06 -17.43
N ARG A 185 -16.38 -3.36 -17.31
CA ARG A 185 -17.12 -3.93 -16.18
C ARG A 185 -16.15 -4.20 -15.03
N MET A 186 -16.39 -3.55 -13.88
CA MET A 186 -15.54 -3.70 -12.69
C MET A 186 -15.98 -4.88 -11.82
N VAL A 187 -15.00 -5.63 -11.32
CA VAL A 187 -15.16 -6.61 -10.26
C VAL A 187 -14.20 -6.23 -9.14
N ILE A 188 -14.72 -5.91 -7.95
CA ILE A 188 -13.92 -5.54 -6.79
C ILE A 188 -13.84 -6.74 -5.87
N LEU A 189 -12.64 -7.16 -5.54
CA LEU A 189 -12.35 -8.22 -4.59
C LEU A 189 -11.77 -7.61 -3.33
N GLN A 190 -12.54 -7.67 -2.26
CA GLN A 190 -12.18 -7.29 -0.90
C GLN A 190 -12.51 -8.47 0.02
N CYS A 191 -11.65 -8.70 1.00
CA CYS A 191 -11.93 -9.60 2.13
C CYS A 191 -12.45 -8.79 3.31
#